data_e11da291e040b2592883b87e38ff0fd0
#
_entry.id   e11da291e040b2592883b87e38ff0fd0
#
_cell.length_a   1.000
_cell.length_b   1.000
_cell.length_c   1.000
_cell.angle_alpha   90.00
_cell.angle_beta   90.00
_cell.angle_gamma   90.00
#
_symmetry.space_group_name_H-M   'P 1'
#
loop_
_entity.id
_entity.type
_entity.pdbx_description
1 polymer ?
#
loop_
_entity_poly.entity_id
_entity_poly.type
_entity_poly.pdbx_seq_one_letter_code
_entity_poly.pdbx_strand_id
1 'polypeptide(L)'
;MGNNILYIEDNEDNMMLVKRALEARGYCLLEAENGLDGISVAENQEVDLVLLDINLPDIDGYEVARRLRTSSKAALTYVPIIAVTANALKGDAEKALESGCDVYMSKPINIRELWARVEAYVPSSSSKMSS
;
A
#
# COMPACT_ATOMS: atom_id res chain seq x y z
N MET A 1 -11.19 -8.93 9.62
CA MET A 1 -11.31 -7.66 10.32
C MET A 1 -9.95 -7.12 10.61
N GLY A 2 -9.68 -5.92 10.14
CA GLY A 2 -8.39 -5.31 10.31
C GLY A 2 -7.30 -5.87 9.42
N ASN A 3 -7.67 -6.57 8.37
CA ASN A 3 -6.71 -7.23 7.47
C ASN A 3 -6.88 -6.81 6.02
N ASN A 4 -7.49 -5.66 5.78
CA ASN A 4 -7.72 -5.19 4.41
C ASN A 4 -6.54 -4.36 3.93
N ILE A 5 -5.87 -4.83 2.89
CA ILE A 5 -4.73 -4.15 2.27
C ILE A 5 -5.19 -3.63 0.92
N LEU A 6 -5.07 -2.33 0.70
CA LEU A 6 -5.34 -1.75 -0.62
C LEU A 6 -4.03 -1.67 -1.38
N TYR A 7 -3.98 -2.27 -2.55
CA TYR A 7 -2.82 -2.17 -3.42
C TYR A 7 -3.19 -1.38 -4.68
N ILE A 8 -2.51 -0.27 -4.91
CA ILE A 8 -2.73 0.59 -6.06
C ILE A 8 -1.58 0.37 -7.03
N GLU A 9 -1.86 -0.30 -8.15
CA GLU A 9 -0.84 -0.76 -9.09
C GLU A 9 -1.50 -1.05 -10.43
N ASP A 10 -0.95 -0.53 -11.53
CA ASP A 10 -1.52 -0.75 -12.85
C ASP A 10 -0.98 -1.99 -13.56
N ASN A 11 0.12 -2.57 -13.09
CA ASN A 11 0.71 -3.77 -13.70
C ASN A 11 0.05 -5.02 -13.16
N GLU A 12 -0.55 -5.82 -14.05
CA GLU A 12 -1.29 -7.02 -13.65
C GLU A 12 -0.41 -8.08 -13.01
N ASP A 13 0.82 -8.22 -13.49
CA ASP A 13 1.73 -9.23 -12.93
C ASP A 13 2.12 -8.88 -11.50
N ASN A 14 2.39 -7.61 -11.24
CA ASN A 14 2.71 -7.16 -9.89
C ASN A 14 1.50 -7.31 -8.98
N MET A 15 0.31 -6.97 -9.49
CA MET A 15 -0.92 -7.12 -8.72
C MET A 15 -1.13 -8.57 -8.31
N MET A 16 -0.97 -9.50 -9.26
CA MET A 16 -1.17 -10.93 -8.98
C MET A 16 -0.14 -11.45 -7.98
N LEU A 17 1.11 -11.06 -8.14
CA LEU A 17 2.18 -11.49 -7.26
C LEU A 17 1.89 -11.08 -5.81
N VAL A 18 1.57 -9.83 -5.60
CA VAL A 18 1.33 -9.29 -4.27
C VAL A 18 0.06 -9.89 -3.69
N LYS A 19 -0.99 -10.03 -4.52
CA LYS A 19 -2.24 -10.63 -4.06
C LYS A 19 -2.02 -12.03 -3.50
N ARG A 20 -1.31 -12.88 -4.25
CA ARG A 20 -1.02 -14.24 -3.79
C ARG A 20 -0.20 -14.24 -2.52
N ALA A 21 0.79 -13.37 -2.45
CA ALA A 21 1.67 -13.30 -1.28
C ALA A 21 0.90 -12.90 -0.03
N LEU A 22 0.04 -11.91 -0.13
CA LEU A 22 -0.68 -11.40 1.03
C LEU A 22 -1.84 -12.32 1.42
N GLU A 23 -2.53 -12.90 0.45
CA GLU A 23 -3.60 -13.84 0.75
C GLU A 23 -3.07 -15.10 1.44
N ALA A 24 -1.84 -15.50 1.12
CA ALA A 24 -1.20 -16.64 1.77
C ALA A 24 -0.98 -16.39 3.28
N ARG A 25 -0.95 -15.12 3.69
CA ARG A 25 -0.78 -14.74 5.09
C ARG A 25 -2.09 -14.31 5.76
N GLY A 26 -3.22 -14.52 5.08
CA GLY A 26 -4.53 -14.23 5.67
C GLY A 26 -5.03 -12.82 5.48
N TYR A 27 -4.36 -12.02 4.64
CA TYR A 27 -4.83 -10.68 4.33
C TYR A 27 -5.86 -10.69 3.21
N CYS A 28 -6.73 -9.69 3.21
CA CYS A 28 -7.69 -9.48 2.13
C CYS A 28 -7.16 -8.34 1.27
N LEU A 29 -7.01 -8.57 -0.03
CA LEU A 29 -6.47 -7.56 -0.91
C LEU A 29 -7.59 -6.84 -1.66
N LEU A 30 -7.57 -5.51 -1.55
CA LEU A 30 -8.42 -4.64 -2.36
C LEU A 30 -7.54 -4.10 -3.49
N GLU A 31 -8.05 -4.08 -4.72
CA GLU A 31 -7.27 -3.74 -5.89
C GLU A 31 -7.72 -2.42 -6.51
N ALA A 32 -6.76 -1.62 -6.96
CA ALA A 32 -7.03 -0.44 -7.75
C ALA A 32 -5.94 -0.31 -8.81
N GLU A 33 -6.31 0.02 -10.04
CA GLU A 33 -5.38 0.05 -11.16
C GLU A 33 -4.80 1.42 -11.43
N ASN A 34 -5.31 2.44 -10.74
CA ASN A 34 -4.81 3.80 -10.90
C ASN A 34 -5.06 4.58 -9.62
N GLY A 35 -4.52 5.80 -9.56
CA GLY A 35 -4.57 6.59 -8.35
C GLY A 35 -5.96 7.03 -7.96
N LEU A 36 -6.76 7.47 -8.92
CA LEU A 36 -8.11 7.94 -8.63
C LEU A 36 -9.00 6.82 -8.12
N ASP A 37 -8.91 5.64 -8.74
CA ASP A 37 -9.66 4.48 -8.24
C ASP A 37 -9.18 4.09 -6.85
N GLY A 38 -7.88 4.17 -6.61
CA GLY A 38 -7.31 3.86 -5.30
C GLY A 38 -7.87 4.77 -4.21
N ILE A 39 -7.95 6.05 -4.49
CA ILE A 39 -8.53 7.00 -3.54
C ILE A 39 -10.00 6.67 -3.30
N SER A 40 -10.74 6.36 -4.36
CA SER A 40 -12.15 6.02 -4.23
C SER A 40 -12.35 4.77 -3.37
N VAL A 41 -11.55 3.73 -3.58
CA VAL A 41 -11.64 2.52 -2.77
C VAL A 41 -11.33 2.84 -1.31
N ALA A 42 -10.28 3.62 -1.07
CA ALA A 42 -9.88 3.98 0.29
C ALA A 42 -10.97 4.76 1.01
N GLU A 43 -11.69 5.62 0.28
CA GLU A 43 -12.74 6.42 0.90
C GLU A 43 -14.03 5.65 1.13
N ASN A 44 -14.29 4.62 0.34
CA ASN A 44 -15.55 3.90 0.40
C ASN A 44 -15.49 2.55 1.11
N GLN A 45 -14.29 2.05 1.39
CA GLN A 45 -14.12 0.77 2.07
C GLN A 45 -13.17 0.92 3.24
N GLU A 46 -13.20 -0.04 4.15
CA GLU A 46 -12.26 -0.04 5.26
C GLU A 46 -10.92 -0.56 4.78
N VAL A 47 -9.86 0.22 5.02
CA VAL A 47 -8.51 -0.10 4.60
C VAL A 47 -7.60 0.02 5.82
N ASP A 48 -6.81 -1.02 6.04
CA ASP A 48 -5.91 -1.07 7.19
C ASP A 48 -4.48 -0.72 6.82
N LEU A 49 -4.15 -0.80 5.54
CA LEU A 49 -2.84 -0.43 5.03
C LEU A 49 -2.95 -0.19 3.53
N VAL A 50 -2.18 0.76 3.01
CA VAL A 50 -2.13 1.04 1.57
C VAL A 50 -0.74 0.72 1.05
N LEU A 51 -0.68 -0.12 0.02
CA LEU A 51 0.52 -0.31 -0.80
C LEU A 51 0.33 0.55 -2.04
N LEU A 52 1.27 1.42 -2.31
CA LEU A 52 1.09 2.48 -3.28
C LEU A 52 2.25 2.52 -4.27
N ASP A 53 1.98 2.14 -5.52
CA ASP A 53 2.94 2.32 -6.58
C ASP A 53 3.07 3.83 -6.88
N ILE A 54 4.29 4.31 -6.96
CA ILE A 54 4.51 5.72 -7.24
C ILE A 54 4.27 6.03 -8.71
N ASN A 55 4.58 5.11 -9.61
CA ASN A 55 4.46 5.32 -11.06
C ASN A 55 3.11 4.86 -11.58
N LEU A 56 2.07 5.65 -11.33
CA LEU A 56 0.71 5.32 -11.76
C LEU A 56 0.38 6.06 -13.06
N PRO A 57 -0.63 5.56 -13.82
CA PRO A 57 -0.91 6.13 -15.14
C PRO A 57 -1.68 7.45 -15.14
N ASP A 58 -2.41 7.76 -14.07
CA ASP A 58 -3.24 8.97 -14.01
C ASP A 58 -2.59 10.07 -13.17
N ILE A 59 -2.53 9.90 -11.86
CA ILE A 59 -1.82 10.80 -10.96
C ILE A 59 -0.72 10.00 -10.29
N ASP A 60 0.38 10.66 -9.94
CA ASP A 60 1.47 9.88 -9.33
C ASP A 60 1.14 9.50 -7.89
N GLY A 61 1.92 8.55 -7.36
CA GLY A 61 1.67 8.03 -6.03
C GLY A 61 1.85 9.08 -4.93
N TYR A 62 2.73 10.05 -5.14
CA TYR A 62 2.91 11.11 -4.14
C TYR A 62 1.63 11.91 -3.97
N GLU A 63 0.96 12.20 -5.09
CA GLU A 63 -0.31 12.92 -5.04
C GLU A 63 -1.39 12.08 -4.38
N VAL A 64 -1.40 10.77 -4.64
CA VAL A 64 -2.35 9.87 -3.98
C VAL A 64 -2.15 9.95 -2.46
N ALA A 65 -0.91 9.86 -2.00
CA ALA A 65 -0.61 9.91 -0.57
C ALA A 65 -1.09 11.24 0.04
N ARG A 66 -0.81 12.35 -0.64
CA ARG A 66 -1.25 13.66 -0.15
C ARG A 66 -2.76 13.74 -0.02
N ARG A 67 -3.48 13.24 -1.03
CA ARG A 67 -4.96 13.26 -1.01
C ARG A 67 -5.53 12.38 0.08
N LEU A 68 -4.92 11.22 0.32
CA LEU A 68 -5.36 10.36 1.42
C LEU A 68 -5.17 11.08 2.75
N ARG A 69 -4.02 11.72 2.95
CA ARG A 69 -3.72 12.40 4.22
C ARG A 69 -4.62 13.62 4.48
N THR A 70 -5.17 14.20 3.42
CA THR A 70 -6.06 15.36 3.56
C THR A 70 -7.52 15.00 3.36
N SER A 71 -7.84 13.71 3.32
CA SER A 71 -9.21 13.24 3.15
C SER A 71 -10.08 13.61 4.36
N SER A 72 -11.37 13.80 4.12
CA SER A 72 -12.32 14.00 5.20
C SER A 72 -12.58 12.73 6.00
N LYS A 73 -12.18 11.56 5.48
CA LYS A 73 -12.28 10.31 6.22
C LYS A 73 -11.11 10.23 7.20
N ALA A 74 -11.42 10.36 8.48
CA ALA A 74 -10.39 10.49 9.52
C ALA A 74 -9.36 9.36 9.49
N ALA A 75 -9.80 8.11 9.25
CA ALA A 75 -8.90 6.97 9.25
C ALA A 75 -7.79 7.09 8.22
N LEU A 76 -8.03 7.79 7.11
CA LEU A 76 -7.03 7.93 6.04
C LEU A 76 -5.93 8.91 6.42
N THR A 77 -6.14 9.75 7.40
CA THR A 77 -5.11 10.71 7.81
C THR A 77 -3.94 10.03 8.52
N TYR A 78 -4.13 8.78 8.96
CA TYR A 78 -3.07 8.05 9.66
C TYR A 78 -2.92 6.59 9.21
N VAL A 79 -3.66 6.14 8.18
CA VAL A 79 -3.52 4.76 7.69
C VAL A 79 -2.07 4.54 7.23
N PRO A 80 -1.45 3.39 7.54
CA PRO A 80 -0.08 3.14 7.06
C PRO A 80 -0.04 3.11 5.53
N ILE A 81 0.92 3.81 4.95
CA ILE A 81 1.13 3.84 3.50
C ILE A 81 2.55 3.39 3.21
N ILE A 82 2.69 2.32 2.45
CA ILE A 82 3.98 1.82 2.00
C ILE A 82 4.11 2.15 0.51
N ALA A 83 5.03 3.04 0.19
CA ALA A 83 5.29 3.41 -1.21
C ALA A 83 6.17 2.36 -1.87
N VAL A 84 5.88 2.04 -3.12
CA VAL A 84 6.69 1.11 -3.91
C VAL A 84 7.22 1.86 -5.12
N THR A 85 8.54 1.87 -5.29
CA THR A 85 9.15 2.68 -6.33
C THR A 85 10.28 1.91 -7.03
N ALA A 86 10.45 2.15 -8.33
CA ALA A 86 11.55 1.59 -9.09
C ALA A 86 12.83 2.41 -8.94
N ASN A 87 12.76 3.57 -8.29
CA ASN A 87 13.80 4.59 -8.34
C ASN A 87 14.24 5.08 -6.97
N ALA A 88 14.34 4.16 -6.02
CA ALA A 88 14.61 4.51 -4.62
C ALA A 88 15.92 5.30 -4.40
N LEU A 89 16.87 5.18 -5.33
CA LEU A 89 18.17 5.80 -5.17
C LEU A 89 18.24 7.27 -5.57
N LYS A 90 17.14 7.84 -6.06
CA LYS A 90 17.14 9.21 -6.59
C LYS A 90 16.28 10.17 -5.78
N GLY A 91 16.23 9.99 -4.49
CA GLY A 91 15.46 10.87 -3.64
C GLY A 91 13.98 10.54 -3.58
N ASP A 92 13.55 9.46 -4.23
CA ASP A 92 12.15 9.05 -4.21
C ASP A 92 11.68 8.67 -2.80
N ALA A 93 12.60 8.11 -2.02
CA ALA A 93 12.27 7.75 -0.64
C ALA A 93 11.90 8.98 0.17
N GLU A 94 12.68 10.05 0.01
CA GLU A 94 12.41 11.30 0.74
C GLU A 94 11.11 11.93 0.29
N LYS A 95 10.85 11.93 -1.03
CA LYS A 95 9.59 12.43 -1.55
C LYS A 95 8.40 11.65 -1.04
N ALA A 96 8.54 10.33 -0.95
CA ALA A 96 7.47 9.49 -0.43
C ALA A 96 7.14 9.85 1.00
N LEU A 97 8.15 9.99 1.84
CA LEU A 97 7.94 10.34 3.25
C LEU A 97 7.34 11.74 3.38
N GLU A 98 7.82 12.70 2.59
CA GLU A 98 7.30 14.06 2.60
C GLU A 98 5.84 14.13 2.15
N SER A 99 5.44 13.21 1.28
CA SER A 99 4.06 13.16 0.77
C SER A 99 3.09 12.50 1.75
N GLY A 100 3.61 11.90 2.82
CA GLY A 100 2.77 11.26 3.82
C GLY A 100 2.88 9.76 3.88
N CYS A 101 3.78 9.14 3.11
CA CYS A 101 4.03 7.70 3.20
C CYS A 101 4.86 7.41 4.45
N ASP A 102 4.63 6.24 5.03
CA ASP A 102 5.33 5.85 6.27
C ASP A 102 6.62 5.10 5.98
N VAL A 103 6.63 4.32 4.90
CA VAL A 103 7.76 3.48 4.53
C VAL A 103 7.83 3.43 3.00
N TYR A 104 8.98 3.10 2.45
CA TYR A 104 9.08 2.84 1.03
C TYR A 104 9.78 1.50 0.80
N MET A 105 9.47 0.89 -0.35
CA MET A 105 10.12 -0.32 -0.81
C MET A 105 10.51 -0.13 -2.26
N SER A 106 11.61 -0.76 -2.67
CA SER A 106 12.03 -0.68 -4.06
C SER A 106 11.53 -1.88 -4.86
N LYS A 107 11.34 -1.67 -6.15
CA LYS A 107 11.01 -2.75 -7.08
C LYS A 107 12.31 -3.39 -7.57
N PRO A 108 12.30 -4.67 -7.88
CA PRO A 108 11.17 -5.61 -7.79
C PRO A 108 10.84 -5.95 -6.35
N ILE A 109 9.57 -6.20 -6.08
CA ILE A 109 9.10 -6.47 -4.73
C ILE A 109 9.66 -7.81 -4.23
N ASN A 110 10.32 -7.76 -3.09
CA ASN A 110 10.78 -8.96 -2.39
C ASN A 110 9.66 -9.41 -1.45
N ILE A 111 9.18 -10.63 -1.62
CA ILE A 111 8.02 -11.12 -0.89
C ILE A 111 8.26 -11.16 0.62
N ARG A 112 9.46 -11.58 1.05
CA ARG A 112 9.75 -11.63 2.48
C ARG A 112 9.79 -10.23 3.09
N GLU A 113 10.34 -9.28 2.37
CA GLU A 113 10.34 -7.89 2.82
C GLU A 113 8.92 -7.35 2.89
N LEU A 114 8.10 -7.67 1.87
CA LEU A 114 6.70 -7.26 1.85
C LEU A 114 5.97 -7.78 3.09
N TRP A 115 6.10 -9.06 3.38
CA TRP A 115 5.47 -9.63 4.59
C TRP A 115 5.93 -8.91 5.85
N ALA A 116 7.24 -8.69 5.98
CA ALA A 116 7.77 -8.03 7.17
C ALA A 116 7.24 -6.61 7.34
N ARG A 117 7.19 -5.86 6.25
CA ARG A 117 6.72 -4.48 6.29
C ARG A 117 5.23 -4.40 6.60
N VAL A 118 4.44 -5.28 5.96
CA VAL A 118 3.00 -5.28 6.19
C VAL A 118 2.67 -5.74 7.60
N GLU A 119 3.32 -6.81 8.06
CA GLU A 119 3.04 -7.35 9.39
C GLU A 119 3.45 -6.41 10.51
N ALA A 120 4.38 -5.50 10.24
CA ALA A 120 4.77 -4.50 11.24
C ALA A 120 3.62 -3.56 11.58
N TYR A 121 2.71 -3.34 10.63
CA TYR A 121 1.55 -2.47 10.84
C TYR A 121 0.26 -3.24 11.04
N VAL A 122 0.11 -4.37 10.35
CA VAL A 122 -1.13 -5.16 10.37
C VAL A 122 -0.75 -6.61 10.61
N PRO A 123 -0.82 -7.11 11.84
CA PRO A 123 -0.44 -8.50 12.11
C PRO A 123 -1.29 -9.46 11.29
N SER A 124 -0.64 -10.45 10.69
CA SER A 124 -1.33 -11.44 9.88
C SER A 124 -2.12 -12.42 10.73
N SER A 125 -3.09 -13.10 10.10
CA SER A 125 -3.85 -14.14 10.78
C SER A 125 -2.94 -15.25 11.30
N SER A 126 -1.89 -15.57 10.56
CA SER A 126 -0.92 -16.58 10.97
C SER A 126 -0.20 -16.17 12.26
N SER A 127 0.16 -14.89 12.39
CA SER A 127 0.81 -14.40 13.60
C SER A 127 -0.10 -14.51 14.82
N LYS A 128 -1.39 -14.23 14.64
CA LYS A 128 -2.34 -14.31 15.73
C LYS A 128 -2.52 -15.73 16.24
N MET A 129 -2.41 -16.70 15.35
CA MET A 129 -2.61 -18.09 15.71
C MET A 129 -1.51 -18.62 16.61
N SER A 130 -0.34 -18.02 16.59
CA SER A 130 0.77 -18.49 17.38
C SER A 130 0.79 -17.93 18.80
N SER A 131 -0.10 -17.04 19.09
CA SER A 131 -0.22 -16.50 20.46
C SER A 131 -1.35 -17.14 21.26
#